data_86e509f8f7fd5b97e01779bf5061d017
#
_entry.id   86e509f8f7fd5b97e01779bf5061d017
#
_cell.length_a   1.000
_cell.length_b   1.000
_cell.length_c   1.000
_cell.angle_alpha   90.00
_cell.angle_beta   90.00
_cell.angle_gamma   90.00
#
_symmetry.space_group_name_H-M   'P 1'
#
loop_
_entity.id
_entity.type
_entity.pdbx_description
1 polymer ?
#
loop_
_entity_poly.entity_id
_entity_poly.type
_entity_poly.pdbx_seq_one_letter_code
_entity_poly.pdbx_strand_id
1 'polypeptide(L)'
;MSSLIQEINHYPKESVYNHFFRICFPDDVFYEKITRKQMVELIIQQYTPENIVDVCTVKELKLLKRIVENNYKEVDVHSMPFEKVALYRKYLLFEDEIPDELKESVTEALKFVEFDQKEKQDEPLLCLIGFIRSCGAIDPMVVQRQAQKYGLDLRNLETNPLFNFWTYYTFDYLMPDDTYGEAILYYDSIPYMDVIANTRLDYELMAPVFLKPESYLSIFYNGYDDTDPDVHALFDHFKKS
;
A
#
# COMPACT_ATOMS: atom_id res chain seq x y z
N MET A 1 11.73 20.56 13.09
CA MET A 1 11.76 20.69 11.62
C MET A 1 12.36 19.40 11.10
N SER A 2 11.53 18.57 10.51
CA SER A 2 11.93 17.26 9.98
C SER A 2 12.27 17.43 8.50
N SER A 3 13.52 17.16 8.12
CA SER A 3 13.96 17.18 6.72
C SER A 3 13.96 15.76 6.19
N LEU A 4 13.35 15.54 5.02
CA LEU A 4 13.26 14.23 4.37
C LEU A 4 14.63 13.56 4.24
N ILE A 5 15.68 14.32 3.89
CA ILE A 5 17.03 13.77 3.76
C ILE A 5 17.62 13.34 5.12
N GLN A 6 17.31 14.07 6.20
CA GLN A 6 17.79 13.73 7.55
C GLN A 6 17.14 12.43 8.01
N GLU A 7 15.81 12.31 7.85
CA GLU A 7 15.06 11.13 8.23
C GLU A 7 15.49 9.88 7.44
N ILE A 8 15.59 9.98 6.12
CA ILE A 8 16.00 8.86 5.25
C ILE A 8 17.42 8.37 5.57
N ASN A 9 18.31 9.23 6.07
CA ASN A 9 19.66 8.83 6.46
C ASN A 9 19.72 7.88 7.66
N HIS A 10 18.68 7.82 8.49
CA HIS A 10 18.59 6.89 9.61
C HIS A 10 18.28 5.44 9.18
N TYR A 11 17.82 5.23 7.94
CA TYR A 11 17.44 3.91 7.44
C TYR A 11 18.54 3.28 6.57
N PRO A 12 18.64 1.93 6.50
CA PRO A 12 19.51 1.24 5.54
C PRO A 12 19.18 1.68 4.11
N LYS A 13 20.21 1.83 3.25
CA LYS A 13 20.01 2.25 1.84
C LYS A 13 19.03 1.33 1.11
N GLU A 14 19.08 0.03 1.37
CA GLU A 14 18.20 -0.96 0.77
C GLU A 14 16.72 -0.72 1.12
N SER A 15 16.41 -0.48 2.40
CA SER A 15 15.04 -0.14 2.83
C SER A 15 14.53 1.14 2.16
N VAL A 16 15.40 2.15 2.06
CA VAL A 16 15.05 3.41 1.37
C VAL A 16 14.78 3.16 -0.11
N TYR A 17 15.61 2.37 -0.78
CA TYR A 17 15.46 2.03 -2.19
C TYR A 17 14.17 1.27 -2.46
N ASN A 18 13.80 0.32 -1.62
CA ASN A 18 12.57 -0.45 -1.78
C ASN A 18 11.32 0.43 -1.72
N HIS A 19 11.27 1.40 -0.81
CA HIS A 19 10.16 2.36 -0.74
C HIS A 19 10.21 3.37 -1.88
N PHE A 20 11.40 3.91 -2.21
CA PHE A 20 11.62 4.80 -3.33
C PHE A 20 11.14 4.19 -4.66
N PHE A 21 11.49 2.93 -4.91
CA PHE A 21 11.09 2.23 -6.13
C PHE A 21 9.56 2.18 -6.28
N ARG A 22 8.83 2.01 -5.17
CA ARG A 22 7.37 1.99 -5.17
C ARG A 22 6.69 3.34 -5.33
N ILE A 23 7.39 4.40 -4.98
CA ILE A 23 6.88 5.78 -5.12
C ILE A 23 7.18 6.32 -6.52
N CYS A 24 8.39 6.09 -7.01
CA CYS A 24 8.91 6.75 -8.20
C CYS A 24 8.87 5.87 -9.46
N PHE A 25 8.70 4.53 -9.34
CA PHE A 25 8.69 3.58 -10.47
C PHE A 25 9.76 3.88 -11.53
N PRO A 26 11.05 3.99 -11.15
CA PRO A 26 12.08 4.40 -12.09
C PRO A 26 12.43 3.24 -13.02
N ASP A 27 12.21 3.43 -14.33
CA ASP A 27 12.47 2.40 -15.36
C ASP A 27 13.94 1.98 -15.47
N ASP A 28 14.89 2.88 -15.13
CA ASP A 28 16.33 2.68 -15.36
C ASP A 28 17.23 2.99 -14.15
N VAL A 29 16.71 2.92 -12.93
CA VAL A 29 17.48 3.24 -11.73
C VAL A 29 17.97 1.98 -11.03
N PHE A 30 19.27 1.74 -11.07
CA PHE A 30 19.90 0.61 -10.39
C PHE A 30 20.33 0.98 -8.97
N TYR A 31 20.06 0.10 -8.02
CA TYR A 31 20.37 0.27 -6.60
C TYR A 31 21.83 0.70 -6.34
N GLU A 32 22.79 0.09 -7.04
CA GLU A 32 24.21 0.36 -6.84
C GLU A 32 24.61 1.78 -7.28
N LYS A 33 23.89 2.36 -8.24
CA LYS A 33 24.24 3.63 -8.88
C LYS A 33 23.55 4.83 -8.24
N ILE A 34 22.40 4.64 -7.58
CA ILE A 34 21.64 5.75 -6.99
C ILE A 34 22.12 6.05 -5.57
N THR A 35 22.26 7.32 -5.25
CA THR A 35 22.56 7.80 -3.89
C THR A 35 21.27 8.12 -3.12
N ARG A 36 21.31 8.13 -1.77
CA ARG A 36 20.16 8.56 -0.96
C ARG A 36 19.68 9.97 -1.32
N LYS A 37 20.61 10.88 -1.55
CA LYS A 37 20.27 12.26 -1.95
C LYS A 37 19.48 12.29 -3.25
N GLN A 38 19.91 11.56 -4.26
CA GLN A 38 19.18 11.45 -5.54
C GLN A 38 17.80 10.82 -5.36
N MET A 39 17.66 9.78 -4.52
CA MET A 39 16.35 9.20 -4.20
C MET A 39 15.42 10.23 -3.57
N VAL A 40 15.91 11.02 -2.61
CA VAL A 40 15.13 12.10 -1.97
C VAL A 40 14.70 13.16 -2.97
N GLU A 41 15.61 13.61 -3.84
CA GLU A 41 15.30 14.60 -4.89
C GLU A 41 14.20 14.10 -5.83
N LEU A 42 14.25 12.82 -6.24
CA LEU A 42 13.23 12.21 -7.08
C LEU A 42 11.90 12.01 -6.35
N ILE A 43 11.91 11.63 -5.07
CA ILE A 43 10.70 11.54 -4.25
C ILE A 43 10.00 12.90 -4.15
N ILE A 44 10.76 13.98 -3.87
CA ILE A 44 10.20 15.32 -3.80
C ILE A 44 9.60 15.74 -5.15
N GLN A 45 10.28 15.45 -6.27
CA GLN A 45 9.78 15.75 -7.61
C GLN A 45 8.52 14.94 -7.95
N GLN A 46 8.45 13.68 -7.51
CA GLN A 46 7.29 12.81 -7.73
C GLN A 46 6.06 13.27 -6.94
N TYR A 47 6.24 13.84 -5.75
CA TYR A 47 5.13 14.28 -4.92
C TYR A 47 4.58 15.64 -5.32
N THR A 48 4.05 15.71 -6.57
CA THR A 48 3.14 16.80 -6.92
C THR A 48 1.83 16.68 -6.13
N PRO A 49 1.03 17.75 -6.01
CA PRO A 49 -0.28 17.68 -5.36
C PRO A 49 -1.19 16.58 -5.93
N GLU A 50 -1.21 16.41 -7.25
CA GLU A 50 -2.00 15.39 -7.94
C GLU A 50 -1.53 13.97 -7.57
N ASN A 51 -0.22 13.73 -7.63
CA ASN A 51 0.35 12.42 -7.31
C ASN A 51 0.14 12.03 -5.84
N ILE A 52 0.14 13.01 -4.92
CA ILE A 52 -0.20 12.76 -3.51
C ILE A 52 -1.64 12.28 -3.38
N VAL A 53 -2.58 12.91 -4.10
CA VAL A 53 -3.98 12.46 -4.13
C VAL A 53 -4.09 11.07 -4.72
N ASP A 54 -3.36 10.77 -5.80
CA ASP A 54 -3.46 9.49 -6.50
C ASP A 54 -2.87 8.31 -5.71
N VAL A 55 -1.77 8.52 -4.98
CA VAL A 55 -1.11 7.45 -4.21
C VAL A 55 -1.71 7.23 -2.82
N CYS A 56 -2.43 8.21 -2.28
CA CYS A 56 -3.02 8.13 -0.94
C CYS A 56 -4.48 7.69 -0.98
N THR A 57 -4.88 6.85 -0.04
CA THR A 57 -6.29 6.57 0.22
C THR A 57 -6.98 7.77 0.87
N VAL A 58 -8.32 7.79 0.82
CA VAL A 58 -9.09 8.86 1.49
C VAL A 58 -8.81 8.92 2.99
N LYS A 59 -8.61 7.79 3.66
CA LYS A 59 -8.27 7.77 5.09
C LYS A 59 -6.91 8.39 5.36
N GLU A 60 -5.90 8.11 4.53
CA GLU A 60 -4.58 8.73 4.61
C GLU A 60 -4.65 10.24 4.37
N LEU A 61 -5.41 10.69 3.36
CA LEU A 61 -5.63 12.11 3.09
C LEU A 61 -6.36 12.82 4.23
N LYS A 62 -7.36 12.17 4.85
CA LYS A 62 -8.03 12.69 6.05
C LYS A 62 -7.05 12.83 7.23
N LEU A 63 -6.11 11.89 7.39
CA LEU A 63 -5.04 12.02 8.40
C LEU A 63 -4.09 13.16 8.08
N LEU A 64 -3.60 13.27 6.85
CA LEU A 64 -2.76 14.38 6.41
C LEU A 64 -3.46 15.74 6.62
N LYS A 65 -4.77 15.85 6.36
CA LYS A 65 -5.55 17.05 6.61
C LYS A 65 -5.53 17.45 8.08
N ARG A 66 -5.77 16.49 8.99
CA ARG A 66 -5.69 16.74 10.44
C ARG A 66 -4.31 17.21 10.88
N ILE A 67 -3.25 16.61 10.32
CA ILE A 67 -1.86 16.99 10.61
C ILE A 67 -1.59 18.42 10.12
N VAL A 68 -2.02 18.80 8.92
CA VAL A 68 -1.86 20.16 8.39
C VAL A 68 -2.61 21.17 9.26
N GLU A 69 -3.86 20.88 9.64
CA GLU A 69 -4.68 21.72 10.52
C GLU A 69 -4.06 21.88 11.91
N ASN A 70 -3.23 20.91 12.34
CA ASN A 70 -2.48 20.94 13.61
C ASN A 70 -1.01 21.36 13.44
N ASN A 71 -0.73 22.32 12.57
CA ASN A 71 0.63 22.83 12.33
C ASN A 71 1.65 21.75 11.93
N TYR A 72 1.24 20.81 11.08
CA TYR A 72 2.04 19.72 10.52
C TYR A 72 2.51 18.67 11.52
N LYS A 73 1.79 18.52 12.66
CA LYS A 73 2.04 17.50 13.68
C LYS A 73 0.84 16.60 13.87
N GLU A 74 1.06 15.31 14.09
CA GLU A 74 -0.02 14.39 14.46
C GLU A 74 -0.53 14.68 15.87
N VAL A 75 -1.85 14.62 16.07
CA VAL A 75 -2.52 14.94 17.34
C VAL A 75 -2.80 13.69 18.18
N ASP A 76 -3.00 12.53 17.52
CA ASP A 76 -3.36 11.27 18.19
C ASP A 76 -2.85 10.07 17.39
N VAL A 77 -1.83 9.43 17.91
CA VAL A 77 -1.08 8.33 17.29
C VAL A 77 -1.84 7.00 17.33
N HIS A 78 -2.78 6.84 18.26
CA HIS A 78 -3.34 5.52 18.57
C HIS A 78 -4.58 5.16 17.78
N SER A 79 -5.24 6.13 17.14
CA SER A 79 -6.53 5.90 16.48
C SER A 79 -6.48 5.42 15.03
N MET A 80 -5.33 5.51 14.35
CA MET A 80 -5.23 5.18 12.91
C MET A 80 -3.90 4.46 12.56
N PRO A 81 -3.63 3.27 13.09
CA PRO A 81 -2.32 2.62 12.93
C PRO A 81 -1.98 2.28 11.47
N PHE A 82 -2.96 1.87 10.66
CA PHE A 82 -2.73 1.50 9.25
C PHE A 82 -2.35 2.72 8.41
N GLU A 83 -3.13 3.78 8.48
CA GLU A 83 -2.94 5.01 7.70
C GLU A 83 -1.60 5.67 8.05
N LYS A 84 -1.25 5.64 9.33
CA LYS A 84 0.04 6.16 9.78
C LYS A 84 1.21 5.36 9.20
N VAL A 85 1.19 4.03 9.32
CA VAL A 85 2.21 3.16 8.73
C VAL A 85 2.30 3.34 7.22
N ALA A 86 1.17 3.47 6.52
CA ALA A 86 1.13 3.72 5.09
C ALA A 86 1.79 5.05 4.71
N LEU A 87 1.52 6.13 5.46
CA LEU A 87 2.15 7.43 5.24
C LEU A 87 3.67 7.40 5.53
N TYR A 88 4.11 6.67 6.55
CA TYR A 88 5.55 6.46 6.80
C TYR A 88 6.22 5.75 5.62
N ARG A 89 5.61 4.69 5.10
CA ARG A 89 6.13 3.95 3.95
C ARG A 89 6.17 4.78 2.67
N LYS A 90 5.29 5.77 2.57
CA LYS A 90 5.27 6.75 1.47
C LYS A 90 6.20 7.93 1.71
N TYR A 91 6.92 7.99 2.82
CA TYR A 91 7.74 9.14 3.22
C TYR A 91 6.98 10.46 3.33
N LEU A 92 5.66 10.41 3.51
CA LEU A 92 4.80 11.56 3.73
C LEU A 92 4.68 11.94 5.22
N LEU A 93 5.16 11.06 6.11
CA LEU A 93 5.15 11.26 7.56
C LEU A 93 6.42 10.68 8.19
N PHE A 94 7.06 11.41 9.10
CA PHE A 94 8.16 10.95 9.94
C PHE A 94 7.98 11.52 11.35
N GLU A 95 8.19 10.69 12.38
CA GLU A 95 8.08 11.11 13.79
C GLU A 95 6.86 12.03 14.04
N ASP A 96 5.73 11.70 13.41
CA ASP A 96 4.47 12.44 13.53
C ASP A 96 4.46 13.84 12.86
N GLU A 97 5.45 14.13 12.02
CA GLU A 97 5.53 15.40 11.27
C GLU A 97 5.61 15.14 9.75
N ILE A 98 4.98 16.03 8.96
CA ILE A 98 5.18 16.07 7.51
C ILE A 98 6.55 16.70 7.23
N PRO A 99 7.42 16.06 6.40
CA PRO A 99 8.71 16.64 6.01
C PRO A 99 8.56 18.05 5.43
N ASP A 100 9.46 18.95 5.78
CA ASP A 100 9.39 20.36 5.38
C ASP A 100 9.31 20.53 3.87
N GLU A 101 10.01 19.68 3.11
CA GLU A 101 10.04 19.70 1.65
C GLU A 101 8.71 19.30 1.00
N LEU A 102 7.81 18.62 1.73
CA LEU A 102 6.53 18.11 1.21
C LEU A 102 5.31 18.89 1.73
N LYS A 103 5.49 19.81 2.68
CA LYS A 103 4.38 20.55 3.30
C LYS A 103 3.54 21.33 2.29
N GLU A 104 4.19 21.99 1.34
CA GLU A 104 3.49 22.77 0.31
C GLU A 104 2.65 21.85 -0.59
N SER A 105 3.26 20.81 -1.16
CA SER A 105 2.57 19.86 -2.04
C SER A 105 1.40 19.16 -1.32
N VAL A 106 1.57 18.75 -0.07
CA VAL A 106 0.49 18.16 0.73
C VAL A 106 -0.64 19.17 0.97
N THR A 107 -0.30 20.41 1.32
CA THR A 107 -1.30 21.45 1.57
C THR A 107 -2.10 21.78 0.31
N GLU A 108 -1.44 21.87 -0.84
CA GLU A 108 -2.12 22.10 -2.12
C GLU A 108 -3.01 20.90 -2.50
N ALA A 109 -2.51 19.66 -2.36
CA ALA A 109 -3.30 18.45 -2.61
C ALA A 109 -4.64 18.46 -1.84
N LEU A 110 -4.60 18.87 -0.56
CA LEU A 110 -5.78 18.89 0.30
C LEU A 110 -6.80 19.98 -0.04
N LYS A 111 -6.44 21.00 -0.86
CA LYS A 111 -7.35 22.07 -1.28
C LYS A 111 -8.34 21.63 -2.36
N PHE A 112 -7.94 20.72 -3.23
CA PHE A 112 -8.77 20.31 -4.38
C PHE A 112 -9.28 18.88 -4.31
N VAL A 113 -8.92 18.10 -3.27
CA VAL A 113 -9.41 16.74 -3.15
C VAL A 113 -10.89 16.72 -2.73
N GLU A 114 -11.71 16.09 -3.56
CA GLU A 114 -13.12 15.82 -3.28
C GLU A 114 -13.24 14.45 -2.58
N PHE A 115 -13.20 14.43 -1.25
CA PHE A 115 -13.11 13.23 -0.43
C PHE A 115 -14.18 12.18 -0.75
N ASP A 116 -15.46 12.59 -0.83
CA ASP A 116 -16.57 11.67 -1.09
C ASP A 116 -16.52 11.06 -2.50
N GLN A 117 -16.05 11.83 -3.47
CA GLN A 117 -15.86 11.34 -4.84
C GLN A 117 -14.70 10.35 -4.90
N LYS A 118 -13.56 10.71 -4.29
CA LYS A 118 -12.38 9.84 -4.24
C LYS A 118 -12.67 8.53 -3.51
N GLU A 119 -13.40 8.55 -2.39
CA GLU A 119 -13.78 7.34 -1.65
C GLU A 119 -14.54 6.35 -2.54
N LYS A 120 -15.51 6.85 -3.31
CA LYS A 120 -16.27 6.03 -4.27
C LYS A 120 -15.44 5.52 -5.45
N GLN A 121 -14.45 6.32 -5.89
CA GLN A 121 -13.55 5.94 -6.99
C GLN A 121 -12.52 4.90 -6.55
N ASP A 122 -11.99 5.03 -5.34
CA ASP A 122 -10.97 4.14 -4.81
C ASP A 122 -11.55 2.79 -4.31
N GLU A 123 -12.79 2.76 -3.83
CA GLU A 123 -13.39 1.57 -3.19
C GLU A 123 -13.24 0.28 -4.01
N PRO A 124 -13.54 0.24 -5.34
CA PRO A 124 -13.33 -0.96 -6.15
C PRO A 124 -11.88 -1.42 -6.17
N LEU A 125 -10.95 -0.47 -6.25
CA LEU A 125 -9.52 -0.73 -6.27
C LEU A 125 -9.03 -1.25 -4.90
N LEU A 126 -9.47 -0.66 -3.81
CA LEU A 126 -9.13 -1.09 -2.45
C LEU A 126 -9.68 -2.50 -2.16
N CYS A 127 -10.87 -2.83 -2.63
CA CYS A 127 -11.40 -4.19 -2.57
C CYS A 127 -10.52 -5.19 -3.33
N LEU A 128 -10.03 -4.82 -4.52
CA LEU A 128 -9.12 -5.66 -5.29
C LEU A 128 -7.77 -5.85 -4.57
N ILE A 129 -7.19 -4.80 -4.02
CA ILE A 129 -5.95 -4.87 -3.23
C ILE A 129 -6.17 -5.73 -1.97
N GLY A 130 -7.30 -5.58 -1.28
CA GLY A 130 -7.68 -6.42 -0.14
C GLY A 130 -7.83 -7.90 -0.51
N PHE A 131 -8.37 -8.20 -1.69
CA PHE A 131 -8.40 -9.56 -2.25
C PHE A 131 -6.98 -10.10 -2.44
N ILE A 132 -6.08 -9.34 -3.08
CA ILE A 132 -4.67 -9.74 -3.27
C ILE A 132 -3.99 -9.92 -1.89
N ARG A 133 -4.23 -9.03 -0.94
CA ARG A 133 -3.72 -9.13 0.43
C ARG A 133 -4.16 -10.42 1.11
N SER A 134 -5.43 -10.81 0.98
CA SER A 134 -5.97 -12.04 1.58
C SER A 134 -5.32 -13.31 1.02
N CYS A 135 -4.81 -13.25 -0.22
CA CYS A 135 -4.14 -14.36 -0.88
C CYS A 135 -2.62 -14.37 -0.67
N GLY A 136 -2.02 -13.20 -0.35
CA GLY A 136 -0.58 -12.99 -0.29
C GLY A 136 0.08 -12.98 -1.66
N ALA A 137 -0.10 -14.03 -2.45
CA ALA A 137 0.33 -14.17 -3.84
C ALA A 137 -0.76 -14.84 -4.66
N ILE A 138 -0.98 -14.39 -5.90
CA ILE A 138 -2.09 -14.88 -6.71
C ILE A 138 -1.79 -14.74 -8.21
N ASP A 139 -2.28 -15.70 -9.01
CA ASP A 139 -2.20 -15.70 -10.45
C ASP A 139 -2.86 -14.44 -11.05
N PRO A 140 -2.18 -13.72 -11.99
CA PRO A 140 -2.71 -12.52 -12.62
C PRO A 140 -4.07 -12.72 -13.31
N MET A 141 -4.33 -13.91 -13.89
CA MET A 141 -5.59 -14.21 -14.53
C MET A 141 -6.76 -14.27 -13.53
N VAL A 142 -6.49 -14.72 -12.30
CA VAL A 142 -7.48 -14.71 -11.20
C VAL A 142 -7.75 -13.29 -10.75
N VAL A 143 -6.69 -12.46 -10.61
CA VAL A 143 -6.81 -11.03 -10.29
C VAL A 143 -7.60 -10.30 -11.38
N GLN A 144 -7.30 -10.57 -12.67
CA GLN A 144 -8.03 -9.97 -13.79
C GLN A 144 -9.54 -10.30 -13.74
N ARG A 145 -9.90 -11.55 -13.44
CA ARG A 145 -11.31 -11.95 -13.30
C ARG A 145 -11.99 -11.24 -12.12
N GLN A 146 -11.28 -11.06 -11.03
CA GLN A 146 -11.82 -10.35 -9.86
C GLN A 146 -11.92 -8.83 -10.14
N ALA A 147 -10.93 -8.24 -10.80
CA ALA A 147 -10.93 -6.83 -11.22
C ALA A 147 -12.15 -6.52 -12.10
N GLN A 148 -12.46 -7.39 -13.09
CA GLN A 148 -13.61 -7.24 -13.97
C GLN A 148 -14.96 -7.18 -13.21
N LYS A 149 -15.10 -7.90 -12.08
CA LYS A 149 -16.32 -7.82 -11.24
C LYS A 149 -16.50 -6.45 -10.62
N TYR A 150 -15.39 -5.72 -10.39
CA TYR A 150 -15.39 -4.34 -9.88
C TYR A 150 -15.38 -3.28 -10.99
N GLY A 151 -15.50 -3.70 -12.27
CA GLY A 151 -15.41 -2.78 -13.41
C GLY A 151 -13.99 -2.26 -13.68
N LEU A 152 -12.98 -2.94 -13.17
CA LEU A 152 -11.56 -2.59 -13.35
C LEU A 152 -10.93 -3.46 -14.45
N ASP A 153 -9.94 -2.89 -15.16
CA ASP A 153 -9.07 -3.63 -16.08
C ASP A 153 -7.64 -3.65 -15.50
N LEU A 154 -7.10 -4.85 -15.26
CA LEU A 154 -5.77 -5.01 -14.67
C LEU A 154 -4.68 -4.28 -15.47
N ARG A 155 -4.79 -4.25 -16.81
CA ARG A 155 -3.82 -3.53 -17.66
C ARG A 155 -3.76 -2.03 -17.38
N ASN A 156 -4.90 -1.43 -17.00
CA ASN A 156 -4.96 -0.02 -16.64
C ASN A 156 -4.43 0.23 -15.22
N LEU A 157 -4.31 -0.82 -14.40
CA LEU A 157 -3.80 -0.72 -13.04
C LEU A 157 -2.27 -0.73 -12.98
N GLU A 158 -1.58 -1.19 -14.02
CA GLU A 158 -0.10 -1.20 -14.10
C GLU A 158 0.51 0.20 -13.92
N THR A 159 -0.22 1.24 -14.29
CA THR A 159 0.19 2.64 -14.11
C THR A 159 -0.49 3.34 -12.92
N ASN A 160 -1.34 2.64 -12.17
CA ASN A 160 -2.05 3.25 -11.06
C ASN A 160 -1.14 3.32 -9.81
N PRO A 161 -0.84 4.53 -9.28
CA PRO A 161 0.11 4.69 -8.17
C PRO A 161 -0.33 3.98 -6.88
N LEU A 162 -1.62 3.98 -6.56
CA LEU A 162 -2.14 3.33 -5.35
C LEU A 162 -2.07 1.81 -5.46
N PHE A 163 -2.40 1.24 -6.63
CA PHE A 163 -2.27 -0.20 -6.88
C PHE A 163 -0.82 -0.64 -6.77
N ASN A 164 0.08 0.03 -7.48
CA ASN A 164 1.49 -0.31 -7.55
C ASN A 164 2.20 -0.11 -6.20
N PHE A 165 1.73 0.81 -5.38
CA PHE A 165 2.28 0.97 -4.03
C PHE A 165 2.05 -0.27 -3.15
N TRP A 166 0.87 -0.92 -3.27
CA TRP A 166 0.50 -2.05 -2.42
C TRP A 166 0.74 -3.43 -3.04
N THR A 167 1.01 -3.49 -4.35
CA THR A 167 1.16 -4.75 -5.07
C THR A 167 2.50 -4.82 -5.80
N TYR A 168 2.94 -6.02 -6.10
CA TYR A 168 4.13 -6.29 -6.86
C TYR A 168 3.85 -7.38 -7.89
N TYR A 169 4.18 -7.13 -9.15
CA TYR A 169 4.08 -8.10 -10.23
C TYR A 169 5.43 -8.80 -10.41
N THR A 170 5.46 -10.13 -10.41
CA THR A 170 6.67 -10.92 -10.62
C THR A 170 6.45 -11.99 -11.67
N PHE A 171 7.50 -12.25 -12.47
CA PHE A 171 7.54 -13.30 -13.49
C PHE A 171 8.25 -14.57 -13.01
N ASP A 172 8.82 -14.56 -11.82
CA ASP A 172 9.64 -15.65 -11.28
C ASP A 172 8.98 -16.32 -10.06
N TYR A 173 7.65 -16.31 -10.00
CA TYR A 173 6.94 -16.98 -8.92
C TYR A 173 6.94 -18.50 -9.14
N LEU A 174 7.46 -19.25 -8.16
CA LEU A 174 7.45 -20.71 -8.21
C LEU A 174 6.02 -21.21 -8.00
N MET A 175 5.50 -21.91 -9.01
CA MET A 175 4.17 -22.50 -8.98
C MET A 175 4.20 -23.84 -8.24
N PRO A 176 3.03 -24.37 -7.78
CA PRO A 176 2.96 -25.65 -7.08
C PRO A 176 3.49 -26.87 -7.85
N ASP A 177 3.56 -26.80 -9.17
CA ASP A 177 4.08 -27.85 -10.05
C ASP A 177 5.58 -27.73 -10.36
N ASP A 178 6.32 -26.95 -9.55
CA ASP A 178 7.75 -26.63 -9.72
C ASP A 178 8.07 -25.86 -11.02
N THR A 179 7.08 -25.29 -11.68
CA THR A 179 7.29 -24.36 -12.79
C THR A 179 7.34 -22.91 -12.31
N TYR A 180 8.04 -22.05 -13.05
CA TYR A 180 8.02 -20.62 -12.80
C TYR A 180 6.87 -19.98 -13.58
N GLY A 181 6.11 -19.14 -12.91
CA GLY A 181 4.97 -18.43 -13.46
C GLY A 181 4.92 -16.98 -13.03
N GLU A 182 3.85 -16.32 -13.43
CA GLU A 182 3.58 -14.94 -13.08
C GLU A 182 2.71 -14.89 -11.83
N ALA A 183 2.97 -13.95 -10.93
CA ALA A 183 2.11 -13.69 -9.79
C ALA A 183 2.01 -12.21 -9.48
N ILE A 184 0.87 -11.80 -8.92
CA ILE A 184 0.70 -10.52 -8.25
C ILE A 184 0.75 -10.77 -6.75
N LEU A 185 1.61 -10.04 -6.08
CA LEU A 185 1.90 -10.17 -4.66
C LEU A 185 1.39 -8.94 -3.92
N TYR A 186 0.85 -9.14 -2.72
CA TYR A 186 0.72 -8.03 -1.78
C TYR A 186 2.10 -7.69 -1.21
N TYR A 187 2.41 -6.40 -1.10
CA TYR A 187 3.76 -5.94 -0.75
C TYR A 187 4.34 -6.56 0.52
N ASP A 188 3.55 -6.61 1.58
CA ASP A 188 4.00 -7.15 2.86
C ASP A 188 4.24 -8.67 2.82
N SER A 189 3.77 -9.34 1.77
CA SER A 189 3.95 -10.78 1.59
C SER A 189 5.26 -11.15 0.88
N ILE A 190 5.95 -10.19 0.24
CA ILE A 190 7.19 -10.46 -0.51
C ILE A 190 8.25 -11.17 0.34
N PRO A 191 8.53 -10.76 1.61
CA PRO A 191 9.52 -11.44 2.43
C PRO A 191 9.18 -12.89 2.79
N TYR A 192 7.94 -13.30 2.57
CA TYR A 192 7.41 -14.61 2.93
C TYR A 192 7.07 -15.48 1.71
N MET A 193 7.62 -15.14 0.55
CA MET A 193 7.32 -15.83 -0.72
C MET A 193 7.49 -17.34 -0.64
N ASP A 194 8.61 -17.82 -0.08
CA ASP A 194 8.87 -19.26 0.05
C ASP A 194 7.86 -19.96 0.97
N VAL A 195 7.44 -19.25 2.04
CA VAL A 195 6.41 -19.76 2.95
C VAL A 195 5.06 -19.83 2.25
N ILE A 196 4.70 -18.81 1.47
CA ILE A 196 3.45 -18.77 0.73
C ILE A 196 3.43 -19.86 -0.35
N ALA A 197 4.51 -20.03 -1.10
CA ALA A 197 4.65 -21.08 -2.10
C ALA A 197 4.50 -22.48 -1.48
N ASN A 198 5.25 -22.76 -0.41
CA ASN A 198 5.18 -24.05 0.30
C ASN A 198 3.80 -24.29 0.92
N THR A 199 3.17 -23.27 1.50
CA THR A 199 1.82 -23.39 2.06
C THR A 199 0.78 -23.68 0.99
N ARG A 200 0.92 -23.09 -0.21
CA ARG A 200 0.01 -23.37 -1.35
C ARG A 200 0.17 -24.78 -1.91
N LEU A 201 1.38 -25.35 -1.91
CA LEU A 201 1.59 -26.77 -2.26
C LEU A 201 0.75 -27.70 -1.38
N ASP A 202 0.62 -27.38 -0.09
CA ASP A 202 -0.20 -28.15 0.85
C ASP A 202 -1.72 -27.89 0.70
N TYR A 203 -2.11 -26.78 0.07
CA TYR A 203 -3.50 -26.32 -0.08
C TYR A 203 -4.00 -26.30 -1.53
N GLU A 204 -3.50 -27.14 -2.42
CA GLU A 204 -3.96 -27.27 -3.83
C GLU A 204 -5.48 -27.39 -4.00
N LEU A 205 -6.23 -27.60 -2.93
CA LEU A 205 -7.67 -27.80 -2.91
C LEU A 205 -8.47 -26.54 -2.50
N MET A 206 -7.87 -25.46 -2.07
CA MET A 206 -8.59 -24.25 -1.69
C MET A 206 -8.62 -23.26 -2.86
N ALA A 207 -9.64 -23.37 -3.68
CA ALA A 207 -10.06 -22.23 -4.49
C ALA A 207 -10.21 -21.00 -3.59
N PRO A 208 -9.74 -19.80 -4.01
CA PRO A 208 -9.89 -18.59 -3.19
C PRO A 208 -11.37 -18.45 -2.82
N VAL A 209 -11.64 -18.38 -1.52
CA VAL A 209 -13.00 -18.12 -1.03
C VAL A 209 -13.33 -16.69 -1.44
N PHE A 210 -14.30 -16.54 -2.35
CA PHE A 210 -14.73 -15.21 -2.77
C PHE A 210 -15.63 -14.61 -1.70
N LEU A 211 -15.08 -13.64 -0.97
CA LEU A 211 -15.77 -12.86 0.05
C LEU A 211 -16.59 -11.72 -0.59
N LYS A 212 -17.40 -11.07 0.23
CA LYS A 212 -18.10 -9.84 -0.17
C LYS A 212 -17.11 -8.66 -0.30
N PRO A 213 -17.45 -7.62 -1.09
CA PRO A 213 -16.60 -6.44 -1.22
C PRO A 213 -16.22 -5.80 0.12
N GLU A 214 -17.17 -5.73 1.06
CA GLU A 214 -16.98 -5.15 2.39
C GLU A 214 -15.90 -5.90 3.19
N SER A 215 -15.85 -7.24 3.07
CA SER A 215 -14.83 -8.08 3.69
C SER A 215 -13.44 -7.78 3.13
N TYR A 216 -13.30 -7.60 1.81
CA TYR A 216 -12.01 -7.23 1.21
C TYR A 216 -11.56 -5.83 1.57
N LEU A 217 -12.49 -4.87 1.68
CA LEU A 217 -12.18 -3.54 2.15
C LEU A 217 -11.69 -3.55 3.60
N SER A 218 -12.31 -4.36 4.44
CA SER A 218 -11.85 -4.59 5.80
C SER A 218 -10.46 -5.23 5.85
N ILE A 219 -10.22 -6.29 5.07
CA ILE A 219 -8.91 -6.94 4.97
C ILE A 219 -7.85 -5.95 4.51
N PHE A 220 -8.16 -5.06 3.56
CA PHE A 220 -7.22 -4.05 3.11
C PHE A 220 -6.76 -3.15 4.25
N TYR A 221 -7.67 -2.65 5.08
CA TYR A 221 -7.33 -1.73 6.18
C TYR A 221 -6.81 -2.43 7.43
N ASN A 222 -7.42 -3.54 7.82
CA ASN A 222 -7.20 -4.17 9.13
C ASN A 222 -6.30 -5.42 9.06
N GLY A 223 -6.11 -6.00 7.87
CA GLY A 223 -5.41 -7.27 7.69
C GLY A 223 -6.26 -8.51 7.95
N TYR A 224 -7.51 -8.34 8.37
CA TYR A 224 -8.48 -9.40 8.63
C TYR A 224 -9.90 -8.92 8.31
N ASP A 225 -10.84 -9.87 8.13
CA ASP A 225 -12.24 -9.55 7.91
C ASP A 225 -12.93 -9.23 9.23
N ASP A 226 -13.09 -7.96 9.56
CA ASP A 226 -13.81 -7.49 10.76
C ASP A 226 -15.33 -7.44 10.55
N THR A 227 -15.82 -7.78 9.37
CA THR A 227 -17.26 -7.94 9.12
C THR A 227 -17.75 -9.33 9.53
N ASP A 228 -16.83 -10.29 9.78
CA ASP A 228 -17.13 -11.63 10.25
C ASP A 228 -17.26 -11.65 11.78
N PRO A 229 -18.45 -12.02 12.36
CA PRO A 229 -18.66 -12.06 13.80
C PRO A 229 -17.71 -13.02 14.54
N ASP A 230 -17.31 -14.13 13.91
CA ASP A 230 -16.41 -15.11 14.54
C ASP A 230 -14.99 -14.56 14.64
N VAL A 231 -14.54 -13.82 13.61
CA VAL A 231 -13.26 -13.11 13.63
C VAL A 231 -13.26 -12.02 14.71
N HIS A 232 -14.35 -11.26 14.84
CA HIS A 232 -14.52 -10.28 15.91
C HIS A 232 -14.43 -10.92 17.31
N ALA A 233 -15.15 -12.01 17.53
CA ALA A 233 -15.14 -12.72 18.81
C ALA A 233 -13.74 -13.23 19.17
N LEU A 234 -12.98 -13.73 18.17
CA LEU A 234 -11.61 -14.19 18.35
C LEU A 234 -10.68 -13.04 18.78
N PHE A 235 -10.72 -11.89 18.08
CA PHE A 235 -9.91 -10.72 18.42
C PHE A 235 -10.26 -10.14 19.79
N ASP A 236 -11.53 -10.08 20.14
CA ASP A 236 -11.97 -9.61 21.46
C ASP A 236 -11.52 -10.54 22.60
N HIS A 237 -11.39 -11.83 22.31
CA HIS A 237 -10.82 -12.78 23.26
C HIS A 237 -9.34 -12.49 23.52
N PHE A 238 -8.55 -12.26 22.46
CA PHE A 238 -7.11 -11.94 22.58
C PHE A 238 -6.82 -10.57 23.21
N LYS A 239 -7.69 -9.57 23.02
CA LYS A 239 -7.53 -8.26 23.66
C LYS A 239 -7.78 -8.27 25.17
N LYS A 240 -8.49 -9.28 25.69
CA LYS A 240 -8.83 -9.42 27.12
C LYS A 240 -7.85 -10.31 27.89
N SER A 241 -6.94 -11.00 27.21
CA SER A 241 -5.87 -11.83 27.78
C SER A 241 -4.55 -11.08 27.83
#